data_5a51e7019bad3db2acea22bbe85fc576
#
_entry.id   5a51e7019bad3db2acea22bbe85fc576
#
_cell.length_a   1.000
_cell.length_b   1.000
_cell.length_c   1.000
_cell.angle_alpha   90.00
_cell.angle_beta   90.00
_cell.angle_gamma   90.00
#
_symmetry.space_group_name_H-M   'P 1'
#
loop_
_entity.id
_entity.type
_entity.pdbx_description
1 polymer ?
#
loop_
_entity_poly.entity_id
_entity_poly.type
_entity_poly.pdbx_seq_one_letter_code
_entity_poly.pdbx_strand_id
1 'polypeptide(L)'
;VQHAATHIQAIGKAVPEHDVHLDYIRWAEEQMGQSRERALFTRMARRSGIDHRWSVLARDEASRSATSAEGFFRASPAPSTARRMEIYTREAPELALAAIADLARQAELGGITHLVVASCTGFVAPGIDQIIARRLGLSPAIERTLVGFMGCYAGIAALRVAHHIVRSDPQARVLVVAVELCSLHLPSGSGLDVLLGAMQFGDGAAATLVCAGPSGTRLDRFFCTTLPASDALIQWTIGDTGFDMILSGEVPARIAQALQEPELRDVLLAGQDAAMLDWAVHPGGRTIVDAVEGGLALDPAALGPSRSVLARFGNMSSATILFVLAEIMARPRHAAGIAMAFGPGLAAEGFAFSRA
;
A
#
# COMPACT_ATOMS: atom_id res chain seq x y z
N VAL A 1 17.56 27.83 -11.39
CA VAL A 1 16.08 27.81 -11.41
C VAL A 1 15.61 27.36 -10.04
N GLN A 2 14.93 28.24 -9.29
CA GLN A 2 14.35 27.88 -8.01
C GLN A 2 13.07 27.09 -8.29
N HIS A 3 13.08 25.80 -7.99
CA HIS A 3 11.90 24.93 -8.18
C HIS A 3 10.85 25.21 -7.11
N ALA A 4 9.57 25.10 -7.48
CA ALA A 4 8.47 25.23 -6.54
C ALA A 4 8.53 24.15 -5.46
N ALA A 5 8.27 24.53 -4.22
CA ALA A 5 8.08 23.58 -3.12
C ALA A 5 6.76 22.82 -3.34
N THR A 6 6.81 21.50 -3.20
CA THR A 6 5.69 20.61 -3.49
C THR A 6 5.12 20.07 -2.17
N HIS A 7 3.82 20.16 -1.99
CA HIS A 7 3.16 19.78 -0.74
C HIS A 7 2.01 18.80 -0.96
N ILE A 8 1.92 17.81 -0.07
CA ILE A 8 0.70 17.05 0.17
C ILE A 8 -0.24 17.94 1.00
N GLN A 9 -1.43 18.24 0.47
CA GLN A 9 -2.39 19.09 1.14
C GLN A 9 -3.20 18.33 2.19
N ALA A 10 -3.72 17.16 1.82
CA ALA A 10 -4.48 16.26 2.68
C ALA A 10 -4.47 14.85 2.09
N ILE A 11 -4.89 13.86 2.88
CA ILE A 11 -5.02 12.48 2.45
C ILE A 11 -6.39 11.93 2.84
N GLY A 12 -7.20 11.59 1.86
CA GLY A 12 -8.44 10.85 2.03
C GLY A 12 -8.20 9.34 1.94
N LYS A 13 -9.01 8.56 2.65
CA LYS A 13 -8.85 7.12 2.80
C LYS A 13 -10.19 6.41 2.68
N ALA A 14 -10.19 5.21 2.12
CA ALA A 14 -11.36 4.33 2.11
C ALA A 14 -10.93 2.87 2.19
N VAL A 15 -11.74 2.09 2.89
CA VAL A 15 -11.66 0.62 2.89
C VAL A 15 -13.07 0.08 2.63
N PRO A 16 -13.21 -1.15 2.09
CA PRO A 16 -14.51 -1.81 1.99
C PRO A 16 -15.16 -2.05 3.36
N GLU A 17 -16.41 -2.50 3.36
CA GLU A 17 -17.18 -2.70 4.59
C GLU A 17 -16.96 -4.08 5.24
N HIS A 18 -16.42 -5.07 4.50
CA HIS A 18 -16.35 -6.45 4.97
C HIS A 18 -14.99 -6.78 5.58
N ASP A 19 -14.96 -6.98 6.89
CA ASP A 19 -13.79 -7.52 7.58
C ASP A 19 -13.72 -9.04 7.35
N VAL A 20 -12.62 -9.46 6.75
CA VAL A 20 -12.39 -10.87 6.36
C VAL A 20 -11.26 -11.54 7.15
N HIS A 21 -10.68 -10.86 8.14
CA HIS A 21 -9.47 -11.37 8.80
C HIS A 21 -9.68 -12.72 9.49
N LEU A 22 -10.70 -12.81 10.33
CA LEU A 22 -11.00 -14.04 11.07
C LEU A 22 -11.55 -15.15 10.17
N ASP A 23 -12.32 -14.77 9.12
CA ASP A 23 -12.82 -15.75 8.15
C ASP A 23 -11.67 -16.41 7.39
N TYR A 24 -10.68 -15.61 7.00
CA TYR A 24 -9.48 -16.11 6.35
C TYR A 24 -8.67 -17.04 7.27
N ILE A 25 -8.45 -16.66 8.53
CA ILE A 25 -7.69 -17.49 9.48
C ILE A 25 -8.34 -18.87 9.62
N ARG A 26 -9.65 -18.92 9.82
CA ARG A 26 -10.40 -20.18 9.92
C ARG A 26 -10.26 -21.03 8.67
N TRP A 27 -10.45 -20.41 7.50
CA TRP A 27 -10.28 -21.09 6.24
C TRP A 27 -8.86 -21.66 6.05
N ALA A 28 -7.82 -20.87 6.35
CA ALA A 28 -6.43 -21.31 6.22
C ALA A 28 -6.10 -22.47 7.17
N GLU A 29 -6.61 -22.44 8.40
CA GLU A 29 -6.47 -23.55 9.35
C GLU A 29 -7.13 -24.84 8.86
N GLU A 30 -8.28 -24.74 8.17
CA GLU A 30 -8.97 -25.89 7.56
C GLU A 30 -8.14 -26.49 6.41
N GLN A 31 -7.46 -25.66 5.59
CA GLN A 31 -6.61 -26.16 4.49
C GLN A 31 -5.45 -27.03 5.00
N MET A 32 -4.96 -26.80 6.21
CA MET A 32 -3.80 -27.50 6.79
C MET A 32 -4.19 -28.78 7.55
N GLY A 33 -5.48 -29.04 7.77
CA GLY A 33 -5.95 -30.17 8.55
C GLY A 33 -5.39 -30.16 10.00
N GLN A 34 -5.19 -31.36 10.57
CA GLN A 34 -4.59 -31.54 11.90
C GLN A 34 -3.08 -31.77 11.75
N SER A 35 -2.31 -30.70 11.62
CA SER A 35 -0.87 -30.80 11.37
C SER A 35 -0.05 -29.90 12.29
N ARG A 36 1.26 -30.15 12.35
CA ARG A 36 2.23 -29.28 13.02
C ARG A 36 2.24 -27.88 12.36
N GLU A 37 2.04 -27.80 11.06
CA GLU A 37 2.00 -26.55 10.31
C GLU A 37 0.80 -25.70 10.72
N ARG A 38 -0.37 -26.30 10.94
CA ARG A 38 -1.54 -25.58 11.48
C ARG A 38 -1.24 -24.92 12.82
N ALA A 39 -0.59 -25.65 13.75
CA ALA A 39 -0.23 -25.08 15.05
C ALA A 39 0.75 -23.92 14.92
N LEU A 40 1.68 -24.01 13.96
CA LEU A 40 2.62 -22.94 13.64
C LEU A 40 1.89 -21.74 13.02
N PHE A 41 1.03 -21.96 12.03
CA PHE A 41 0.21 -20.92 11.40
C PHE A 41 -0.62 -20.15 12.45
N THR A 42 -1.38 -20.87 13.31
CA THR A 42 -2.20 -20.25 14.36
C THR A 42 -1.37 -19.37 15.30
N ARG A 43 -0.17 -19.84 15.68
CA ARG A 43 0.75 -19.06 16.52
C ARG A 43 1.25 -17.82 15.81
N MET A 44 1.59 -17.90 14.51
CA MET A 44 2.08 -16.78 13.72
C MET A 44 0.95 -15.80 13.43
N ALA A 45 -0.26 -16.26 13.14
CA ALA A 45 -1.43 -15.43 12.94
C ALA A 45 -1.73 -14.55 14.18
N ARG A 46 -1.70 -15.13 15.36
CA ARG A 46 -1.88 -14.38 16.64
C ARG A 46 -0.78 -13.32 16.88
N ARG A 47 0.39 -13.46 16.25
CA ARG A 47 1.53 -12.56 16.38
C ARG A 47 1.69 -11.62 15.19
N SER A 48 0.80 -11.68 14.22
CA SER A 48 0.88 -10.86 13.00
C SER A 48 0.78 -9.37 13.27
N GLY A 49 0.12 -8.99 14.37
CA GLY A 49 -0.21 -7.60 14.66
C GLY A 49 -1.31 -7.05 13.77
N ILE A 50 -2.14 -7.94 13.19
CA ILE A 50 -3.29 -7.59 12.33
C ILE A 50 -4.56 -7.99 13.07
N ASP A 51 -5.46 -7.03 13.28
CA ASP A 51 -6.76 -7.26 13.90
C ASP A 51 -7.87 -7.29 12.84
N HIS A 52 -7.74 -6.49 11.78
CA HIS A 52 -8.74 -6.32 10.73
C HIS A 52 -8.11 -6.29 9.35
N ARG A 53 -8.82 -6.87 8.37
CA ARG A 53 -8.53 -6.75 6.94
C ARG A 53 -9.83 -6.64 6.17
N TRP A 54 -9.89 -5.69 5.28
CA TRP A 54 -11.09 -5.33 4.56
C TRP A 54 -11.08 -5.91 3.15
N SER A 55 -12.26 -6.26 2.61
CA SER A 55 -12.39 -6.86 1.29
C SER A 55 -13.63 -6.35 0.57
N VAL A 56 -13.50 -6.13 -0.74
CA VAL A 56 -14.64 -5.88 -1.64
C VAL A 56 -15.50 -7.12 -1.87
N LEU A 57 -14.99 -8.31 -1.54
CA LEU A 57 -15.74 -9.56 -1.63
C LEU A 57 -16.72 -9.63 -0.47
N ALA A 58 -17.92 -9.13 -0.73
CA ALA A 58 -19.02 -9.15 0.23
C ALA A 58 -19.38 -10.57 0.68
N ARG A 59 -19.98 -10.68 1.86
CA ARG A 59 -20.73 -11.86 2.22
C ARG A 59 -21.94 -11.99 1.26
N ASP A 60 -22.26 -13.21 0.88
CA ASP A 60 -23.45 -13.46 0.07
C ASP A 60 -24.76 -13.26 0.89
N GLU A 61 -25.92 -13.42 0.23
CA GLU A 61 -27.24 -13.26 0.86
C GLU A 61 -27.45 -14.18 2.08
N ALA A 62 -26.74 -15.31 2.16
CA ALA A 62 -26.75 -16.21 3.30
C ALA A 62 -25.66 -15.88 4.34
N SER A 63 -25.06 -14.69 4.30
CA SER A 63 -23.96 -14.23 5.16
C SER A 63 -22.68 -15.09 5.10
N ARG A 64 -22.49 -15.82 3.98
CA ARG A 64 -21.30 -16.66 3.77
C ARG A 64 -20.14 -15.82 3.25
N SER A 65 -18.95 -16.00 3.80
CA SER A 65 -17.75 -15.31 3.32
C SER A 65 -17.24 -15.89 2.00
N ALA A 66 -16.39 -15.14 1.29
CA ALA A 66 -15.77 -15.59 0.05
C ALA A 66 -14.95 -16.89 0.20
N THR A 67 -14.51 -17.23 1.41
CA THR A 67 -13.76 -18.46 1.75
C THR A 67 -14.62 -19.58 2.31
N SER A 68 -15.93 -19.39 2.49
CA SER A 68 -16.86 -20.45 2.94
C SER A 68 -17.01 -21.55 1.86
N ALA A 69 -17.62 -22.69 2.22
CA ALA A 69 -17.72 -23.87 1.34
C ALA A 69 -18.34 -23.56 -0.04
N GLU A 70 -19.25 -22.61 -0.12
CA GLU A 70 -19.91 -22.16 -1.36
C GLU A 70 -19.49 -20.76 -1.78
N GLY A 71 -18.42 -20.21 -1.14
CA GLY A 71 -17.92 -18.86 -1.41
C GLY A 71 -17.11 -18.77 -2.70
N PHE A 72 -16.76 -17.53 -3.07
CA PHE A 72 -16.07 -17.19 -4.31
C PHE A 72 -14.84 -18.07 -4.58
N PHE A 73 -14.00 -18.30 -3.56
CA PHE A 73 -12.76 -19.07 -3.72
C PHE A 73 -12.94 -20.61 -3.68
N ARG A 74 -14.14 -21.09 -3.38
CA ARG A 74 -14.47 -22.53 -3.35
C ARG A 74 -15.18 -22.99 -4.61
N ALA A 75 -15.45 -22.10 -5.55
CA ALA A 75 -16.03 -22.44 -6.83
C ALA A 75 -15.16 -23.48 -7.59
N SER A 76 -15.82 -24.40 -8.29
CA SER A 76 -15.15 -25.37 -9.14
C SER A 76 -15.62 -25.19 -10.59
N PRO A 77 -14.74 -24.82 -11.54
CA PRO A 77 -13.32 -24.50 -11.34
C PRO A 77 -13.07 -23.25 -10.48
N ALA A 78 -11.85 -23.12 -9.94
CA ALA A 78 -11.44 -21.94 -9.18
C ALA A 78 -11.58 -20.65 -10.00
N PRO A 79 -11.89 -19.49 -9.39
CA PRO A 79 -12.06 -18.25 -10.13
C PRO A 79 -10.81 -17.88 -10.93
N SER A 80 -10.97 -17.75 -12.24
CA SER A 80 -9.88 -17.33 -13.13
C SER A 80 -9.45 -15.90 -12.89
N THR A 81 -8.26 -15.52 -13.36
CA THR A 81 -7.79 -14.12 -13.36
C THR A 81 -8.80 -13.22 -14.07
N ALA A 82 -9.37 -13.64 -15.20
CA ALA A 82 -10.41 -12.87 -15.89
C ALA A 82 -11.62 -12.58 -14.98
N ARG A 83 -12.11 -13.57 -14.23
CA ARG A 83 -13.22 -13.37 -13.29
C ARG A 83 -12.88 -12.40 -12.15
N ARG A 84 -11.63 -12.43 -11.67
CA ARG A 84 -11.13 -11.48 -10.66
C ARG A 84 -11.02 -10.07 -11.23
N MET A 85 -10.61 -9.93 -12.50
CA MET A 85 -10.55 -8.63 -13.20
C MET A 85 -11.93 -8.03 -13.48
N GLU A 86 -12.97 -8.82 -13.68
CA GLU A 86 -14.36 -8.31 -13.74
C GLU A 86 -14.75 -7.61 -12.42
N ILE A 87 -14.41 -8.21 -11.27
CA ILE A 87 -14.66 -7.61 -9.96
C ILE A 87 -13.80 -6.36 -9.79
N TYR A 88 -12.51 -6.43 -10.12
CA TYR A 88 -11.61 -5.28 -10.07
C TYR A 88 -12.16 -4.09 -10.88
N THR A 89 -12.61 -4.33 -12.09
CA THR A 89 -13.15 -3.31 -12.99
C THR A 89 -14.35 -2.58 -12.38
N ARG A 90 -15.18 -3.30 -11.62
CA ARG A 90 -16.35 -2.75 -10.96
C ARG A 90 -16.01 -2.05 -9.64
N GLU A 91 -15.23 -2.69 -8.78
CA GLU A 91 -15.05 -2.27 -7.38
C GLU A 91 -13.89 -1.28 -7.19
N ALA A 92 -12.79 -1.39 -7.96
CA ALA A 92 -11.63 -0.51 -7.76
C ALA A 92 -11.96 0.98 -8.00
N PRO A 93 -12.71 1.36 -9.04
CA PRO A 93 -13.14 2.75 -9.22
C PRO A 93 -14.03 3.25 -8.07
N GLU A 94 -14.94 2.42 -7.55
CA GLU A 94 -15.83 2.80 -6.45
C GLU A 94 -15.04 3.09 -5.18
N LEU A 95 -14.10 2.21 -4.83
CA LEU A 95 -13.24 2.38 -3.67
C LEU A 95 -12.34 3.61 -3.81
N ALA A 96 -11.78 3.84 -5.01
CA ALA A 96 -11.00 5.02 -5.31
C ALA A 96 -11.82 6.32 -5.15
N LEU A 97 -13.05 6.34 -5.66
CA LEU A 97 -13.96 7.49 -5.53
C LEU A 97 -14.35 7.74 -4.08
N ALA A 98 -14.52 6.70 -3.26
CA ALA A 98 -14.76 6.84 -1.83
C ALA A 98 -13.58 7.52 -1.11
N ALA A 99 -12.33 7.15 -1.46
CA ALA A 99 -11.14 7.82 -0.92
C ALA A 99 -11.03 9.28 -1.39
N ILE A 100 -11.40 9.58 -2.64
CA ILE A 100 -11.45 10.95 -3.16
C ILE A 100 -12.54 11.77 -2.46
N ALA A 101 -13.70 11.18 -2.19
CA ALA A 101 -14.75 11.83 -1.42
C ALA A 101 -14.33 12.14 0.02
N ASP A 102 -13.52 11.26 0.64
CA ASP A 102 -12.91 11.55 1.95
C ASP A 102 -11.89 12.70 1.87
N LEU A 103 -11.06 12.74 0.82
CA LEU A 103 -10.14 13.85 0.56
C LEU A 103 -10.88 15.18 0.37
N ALA A 104 -12.00 15.18 -0.37
CA ALA A 104 -12.80 16.36 -0.64
C ALA A 104 -13.40 17.02 0.62
N ARG A 105 -13.50 16.28 1.72
CA ARG A 105 -13.89 16.84 3.03
C ARG A 105 -12.76 17.61 3.73
N GLN A 106 -11.52 17.44 3.26
CA GLN A 106 -10.31 17.94 3.90
C GLN A 106 -9.59 19.00 3.05
N ALA A 107 -9.78 18.98 1.73
CA ALA A 107 -9.13 19.89 0.79
C ALA A 107 -10.04 20.23 -0.39
N GLU A 108 -9.87 21.45 -0.91
CA GLU A 108 -10.54 21.91 -2.13
C GLU A 108 -9.97 21.20 -3.35
N LEU A 109 -10.80 20.48 -4.11
CA LEU A 109 -10.39 19.70 -5.28
C LEU A 109 -10.65 20.42 -6.63
N GLY A 110 -10.95 21.71 -6.62
CA GLY A 110 -11.13 22.49 -7.85
C GLY A 110 -9.82 22.57 -8.66
N GLY A 111 -9.94 22.64 -10.00
CA GLY A 111 -8.81 22.90 -10.89
C GLY A 111 -7.76 21.80 -10.97
N ILE A 112 -8.12 20.53 -10.79
CA ILE A 112 -7.21 19.39 -10.99
C ILE A 112 -6.77 19.36 -12.45
N THR A 113 -5.45 19.36 -12.66
CA THR A 113 -4.80 19.34 -13.98
C THR A 113 -4.25 17.96 -14.34
N HIS A 114 -3.86 17.18 -13.35
CA HIS A 114 -3.26 15.86 -13.55
C HIS A 114 -3.88 14.84 -12.60
N LEU A 115 -4.02 13.60 -13.08
CA LEU A 115 -4.44 12.44 -12.31
C LEU A 115 -3.36 11.36 -12.41
N VAL A 116 -2.76 11.01 -11.27
CA VAL A 116 -1.79 9.91 -11.16
C VAL A 116 -2.44 8.79 -10.36
N VAL A 117 -2.57 7.61 -10.95
CA VAL A 117 -3.19 6.45 -10.30
C VAL A 117 -2.16 5.34 -10.11
N ALA A 118 -2.02 4.82 -8.90
CA ALA A 118 -1.24 3.61 -8.61
C ALA A 118 -2.17 2.43 -8.34
N SER A 119 -1.93 1.29 -9.02
CA SER A 119 -2.61 0.03 -8.73
C SER A 119 -1.78 -1.15 -9.24
N CYS A 120 -1.68 -2.20 -8.42
CA CYS A 120 -0.92 -3.41 -8.71
C CYS A 120 -1.76 -4.68 -8.71
N THR A 121 -3.05 -4.57 -8.42
CA THR A 121 -3.95 -5.70 -8.20
C THR A 121 -4.98 -5.90 -9.31
N GLY A 122 -4.86 -5.16 -10.41
CA GLY A 122 -5.71 -5.37 -11.58
C GLY A 122 -5.35 -4.51 -12.76
N PHE A 123 -5.82 -4.97 -13.93
CA PHE A 123 -5.65 -4.28 -15.20
C PHE A 123 -6.98 -4.25 -15.95
N VAL A 124 -7.31 -3.10 -16.49
CA VAL A 124 -8.49 -2.89 -17.33
C VAL A 124 -8.19 -1.82 -18.37
N ALA A 125 -8.77 -1.94 -19.54
CA ALA A 125 -8.75 -0.92 -20.58
C ALA A 125 -10.17 -0.74 -21.15
N PRO A 126 -10.75 0.49 -21.10
CA PRO A 126 -10.19 1.75 -20.61
C PRO A 126 -9.74 1.68 -19.15
N GLY A 127 -8.62 2.35 -18.81
CA GLY A 127 -8.00 2.27 -17.47
C GLY A 127 -8.85 2.88 -16.36
N ILE A 128 -8.58 2.48 -15.12
CA ILE A 128 -9.26 3.04 -13.93
C ILE A 128 -9.05 4.56 -13.82
N ASP A 129 -7.91 5.09 -14.30
CA ASP A 129 -7.64 6.51 -14.42
C ASP A 129 -8.68 7.22 -15.30
N GLN A 130 -9.05 6.64 -16.45
CA GLN A 130 -10.09 7.18 -17.33
C GLN A 130 -11.47 7.08 -16.69
N ILE A 131 -11.76 5.97 -15.99
CA ILE A 131 -13.05 5.76 -15.32
C ILE A 131 -13.21 6.79 -14.21
N ILE A 132 -12.18 6.97 -13.36
CA ILE A 132 -12.18 7.96 -12.26
C ILE A 132 -12.32 9.37 -12.83
N ALA A 133 -11.53 9.76 -13.84
CA ALA A 133 -11.59 11.10 -14.44
C ALA A 133 -12.99 11.44 -14.97
N ARG A 134 -13.62 10.50 -15.67
CA ARG A 134 -14.99 10.65 -16.19
C ARG A 134 -16.03 10.75 -15.07
N ARG A 135 -15.93 9.91 -14.05
CA ARG A 135 -16.85 9.88 -12.90
C ARG A 135 -16.78 11.16 -12.05
N LEU A 136 -15.60 11.77 -11.96
CA LEU A 136 -15.38 13.05 -11.30
C LEU A 136 -15.74 14.26 -12.17
N GLY A 137 -16.09 14.07 -13.45
CA GLY A 137 -16.35 15.16 -14.38
C GLY A 137 -15.11 16.03 -14.66
N LEU A 138 -13.91 15.45 -14.58
CA LEU A 138 -12.67 16.17 -14.89
C LEU A 138 -12.61 16.52 -16.39
N SER A 139 -11.80 17.53 -16.72
CA SER A 139 -11.61 17.95 -18.11
C SER A 139 -11.25 16.76 -19.01
N PRO A 140 -11.80 16.63 -20.21
CA PRO A 140 -11.36 15.63 -21.19
C PRO A 140 -9.87 15.74 -21.56
N ALA A 141 -9.27 16.92 -21.35
CA ALA A 141 -7.86 17.21 -21.59
C ALA A 141 -6.97 16.95 -20.35
N ILE A 142 -7.51 16.36 -19.26
CA ILE A 142 -6.71 16.06 -18.07
C ILE A 142 -5.55 15.11 -18.42
N GLU A 143 -4.37 15.44 -17.96
CA GLU A 143 -3.21 14.56 -18.11
C GLU A 143 -3.29 13.41 -17.11
N ARG A 144 -3.04 12.19 -17.58
CA ARG A 144 -3.16 10.99 -16.75
C ARG A 144 -1.93 10.12 -16.82
N THR A 145 -1.54 9.57 -15.68
CA THR A 145 -0.45 8.59 -15.55
C THR A 145 -0.91 7.43 -14.70
N LEU A 146 -0.74 6.20 -15.20
CA LEU A 146 -0.96 4.98 -14.45
C LEU A 146 0.39 4.38 -14.02
N VAL A 147 0.61 4.27 -12.71
CA VAL A 147 1.76 3.59 -12.09
C VAL A 147 1.30 2.17 -11.76
N GLY A 148 1.52 1.26 -12.69
CA GLY A 148 1.01 -0.11 -12.61
C GLY A 148 2.07 -1.14 -12.24
N PHE A 149 1.67 -2.16 -11.50
CA PHE A 149 2.45 -3.38 -11.24
C PHE A 149 3.83 -3.18 -10.59
N MET A 150 4.00 -2.10 -9.82
CA MET A 150 5.25 -1.83 -9.08
C MET A 150 5.23 -2.38 -7.65
N GLY A 151 4.09 -2.87 -7.16
CA GLY A 151 3.94 -3.40 -5.81
C GLY A 151 3.80 -2.32 -4.73
N CYS A 152 4.19 -2.67 -3.50
CA CYS A 152 3.88 -1.87 -2.32
C CYS A 152 4.49 -0.47 -2.30
N TYR A 153 5.56 -0.21 -3.04
CA TYR A 153 6.16 1.13 -3.14
C TYR A 153 5.53 2.02 -4.24
N ALA A 154 4.55 1.51 -5.01
CA ALA A 154 3.94 2.28 -6.10
C ALA A 154 3.26 3.58 -5.63
N GLY A 155 2.77 3.63 -4.38
CA GLY A 155 2.25 4.87 -3.79
C GLY A 155 3.31 5.97 -3.66
N ILE A 156 4.55 5.60 -3.29
CA ILE A 156 5.68 6.53 -3.24
C ILE A 156 6.10 6.94 -4.67
N ALA A 157 6.15 5.99 -5.60
CA ALA A 157 6.44 6.28 -7.00
C ALA A 157 5.41 7.26 -7.60
N ALA A 158 4.12 7.10 -7.29
CA ALA A 158 3.07 8.02 -7.72
C ALA A 158 3.25 9.43 -7.12
N LEU A 159 3.62 9.53 -5.84
CA LEU A 159 3.96 10.83 -5.22
C LEU A 159 5.18 11.48 -5.87
N ARG A 160 6.19 10.68 -6.24
CA ARG A 160 7.38 11.18 -6.97
C ARG A 160 7.00 11.74 -8.34
N VAL A 161 6.11 11.06 -9.08
CA VAL A 161 5.58 11.56 -10.36
C VAL A 161 4.87 12.89 -10.13
N ALA A 162 3.98 12.99 -9.16
CA ALA A 162 3.29 14.23 -8.81
C ALA A 162 4.25 15.35 -8.40
N HIS A 163 5.28 15.03 -7.61
CA HIS A 163 6.33 15.96 -7.22
C HIS A 163 7.05 16.55 -8.45
N HIS A 164 7.43 15.71 -9.42
CA HIS A 164 8.11 16.18 -10.62
C HIS A 164 7.19 17.01 -11.52
N ILE A 165 5.91 16.66 -11.65
CA ILE A 165 4.92 17.45 -12.38
C ILE A 165 4.83 18.87 -11.78
N VAL A 166 4.60 18.99 -10.46
CA VAL A 166 4.46 20.29 -9.80
C VAL A 166 5.75 21.12 -9.86
N ARG A 167 6.91 20.48 -9.82
CA ARG A 167 8.20 21.19 -9.99
C ARG A 167 8.40 21.70 -11.41
N SER A 168 7.86 21.01 -12.41
CA SER A 168 7.90 21.41 -13.82
C SER A 168 6.86 22.49 -14.13
N ASP A 169 5.66 22.36 -13.56
CA ASP A 169 4.56 23.30 -13.66
C ASP A 169 4.04 23.67 -12.26
N PRO A 170 4.42 24.83 -11.69
CA PRO A 170 3.96 25.26 -10.38
C PRO A 170 2.45 25.53 -10.28
N GLN A 171 1.74 25.61 -11.39
CA GLN A 171 0.28 25.73 -11.40
C GLN A 171 -0.43 24.37 -11.39
N ALA A 172 0.33 23.29 -11.57
CA ALA A 172 -0.25 21.95 -11.57
C ALA A 172 -0.88 21.59 -10.22
N ARG A 173 -2.07 21.00 -10.28
CA ARG A 173 -2.78 20.41 -9.16
C ARG A 173 -2.98 18.93 -9.47
N VAL A 174 -2.20 18.09 -8.80
CA VAL A 174 -2.10 16.67 -9.10
C VAL A 174 -2.92 15.88 -8.09
N LEU A 175 -3.97 15.23 -8.55
CA LEU A 175 -4.69 14.22 -7.77
C LEU A 175 -3.96 12.89 -7.90
N VAL A 176 -3.40 12.40 -6.79
CA VAL A 176 -2.78 11.08 -6.69
C VAL A 176 -3.75 10.12 -6.03
N VAL A 177 -3.96 8.96 -6.62
CA VAL A 177 -4.85 7.90 -6.11
C VAL A 177 -4.09 6.58 -6.09
N ALA A 178 -4.08 5.91 -4.95
CA ALA A 178 -3.63 4.52 -4.84
C ALA A 178 -4.83 3.64 -4.49
N VAL A 179 -5.09 2.57 -5.25
CA VAL A 179 -6.21 1.67 -5.02
C VAL A 179 -5.81 0.22 -5.25
N GLU A 180 -6.07 -0.62 -4.25
CA GLU A 180 -5.67 -2.03 -4.28
C GLU A 180 -6.78 -2.94 -3.78
N LEU A 181 -7.01 -4.01 -4.53
CA LEU A 181 -7.94 -5.08 -4.20
C LEU A 181 -7.17 -6.40 -4.04
N CYS A 182 -6.28 -6.43 -3.05
CA CYS A 182 -5.39 -7.57 -2.80
C CYS A 182 -6.16 -8.84 -2.46
N SER A 183 -7.33 -8.71 -1.84
CA SER A 183 -8.17 -9.84 -1.46
C SER A 183 -8.67 -10.66 -2.65
N LEU A 184 -8.64 -10.10 -3.86
CA LEU A 184 -8.99 -10.83 -5.09
C LEU A 184 -7.99 -11.93 -5.44
N HIS A 185 -6.74 -11.86 -4.94
CA HIS A 185 -5.64 -12.72 -5.34
C HIS A 185 -5.29 -13.77 -4.27
N LEU A 186 -6.32 -14.33 -3.61
CA LEU A 186 -6.11 -15.46 -2.71
C LEU A 186 -5.46 -16.61 -3.49
N PRO A 187 -4.26 -17.07 -3.08
CA PRO A 187 -3.54 -18.11 -3.79
C PRO A 187 -4.23 -19.47 -3.68
N SER A 188 -4.06 -20.31 -4.69
CA SER A 188 -4.61 -21.67 -4.72
C SER A 188 -3.78 -22.67 -3.91
N GLY A 189 -2.61 -22.28 -3.41
CA GLY A 189 -1.71 -23.15 -2.63
C GLY A 189 -2.12 -23.26 -1.16
N SER A 190 -1.77 -24.40 -0.53
CA SER A 190 -2.03 -24.70 0.88
C SER A 190 -0.77 -24.76 1.73
N GLY A 191 0.39 -24.39 1.19
CA GLY A 191 1.66 -24.36 1.94
C GLY A 191 1.66 -23.26 3.00
N LEU A 192 2.34 -23.52 4.12
CA LEU A 192 2.41 -22.60 5.27
C LEU A 192 2.84 -21.18 4.85
N ASP A 193 3.92 -21.07 4.07
CA ASP A 193 4.46 -19.76 3.65
C ASP A 193 3.49 -18.99 2.75
N VAL A 194 2.79 -19.69 1.85
CA VAL A 194 1.77 -19.13 0.98
C VAL A 194 0.61 -18.56 1.79
N LEU A 195 0.10 -19.33 2.75
CA LEU A 195 -1.02 -18.92 3.59
C LEU A 195 -0.63 -17.80 4.57
N LEU A 196 0.59 -17.81 5.10
CA LEU A 196 1.11 -16.71 5.94
C LEU A 196 1.31 -15.43 5.14
N GLY A 197 1.79 -15.53 3.90
CA GLY A 197 1.91 -14.39 3.00
C GLY A 197 0.55 -13.76 2.70
N ALA A 198 -0.41 -14.56 2.28
CA ALA A 198 -1.76 -14.08 1.94
C ALA A 198 -2.54 -13.53 3.15
N MET A 199 -2.21 -13.97 4.37
CA MET A 199 -2.82 -13.47 5.61
C MET A 199 -2.59 -11.97 5.83
N GLN A 200 -1.60 -11.38 5.21
CA GLN A 200 -1.24 -9.98 5.47
C GLN A 200 -2.08 -8.99 4.68
N PHE A 201 -2.64 -9.40 3.53
CA PHE A 201 -3.20 -8.49 2.53
C PHE A 201 -4.70 -8.21 2.71
N GLY A 202 -5.08 -6.95 2.53
CA GLY A 202 -6.46 -6.44 2.48
C GLY A 202 -6.64 -5.42 1.36
N ASP A 203 -7.86 -4.93 1.19
CA ASP A 203 -8.23 -3.95 0.18
C ASP A 203 -8.30 -2.55 0.77
N GLY A 204 -7.92 -1.55 -0.03
CA GLY A 204 -8.03 -0.16 0.39
C GLY A 204 -7.65 0.81 -0.72
N ALA A 205 -8.08 2.04 -0.56
CA ALA A 205 -7.70 3.17 -1.41
C ALA A 205 -7.33 4.40 -0.58
N ALA A 206 -6.40 5.18 -1.13
CA ALA A 206 -6.06 6.49 -0.62
C ALA A 206 -5.97 7.50 -1.77
N ALA A 207 -6.37 8.73 -1.51
CA ALA A 207 -6.26 9.83 -2.45
C ALA A 207 -5.59 11.02 -1.78
N THR A 208 -4.77 11.77 -2.53
CA THR A 208 -4.14 12.98 -2.03
C THR A 208 -4.02 14.04 -3.11
N LEU A 209 -4.09 15.31 -2.73
CA LEU A 209 -3.81 16.44 -3.58
C LEU A 209 -2.39 16.91 -3.37
N VAL A 210 -1.61 16.95 -4.45
CA VAL A 210 -0.24 17.45 -4.46
C VAL A 210 -0.18 18.71 -5.33
N CYS A 211 0.31 19.81 -4.77
CA CYS A 211 0.46 21.09 -5.47
C CYS A 211 1.58 21.94 -4.88
N ALA A 212 1.94 23.01 -5.56
CA ALA A 212 2.76 24.06 -4.98
C ALA A 212 1.94 24.85 -3.97
N GLY A 213 2.58 25.32 -2.89
CA GLY A 213 1.90 26.16 -1.90
C GLY A 213 2.72 26.33 -0.63
N PRO A 214 2.28 27.21 0.27
CA PRO A 214 2.98 27.48 1.52
C PRO A 214 2.60 26.54 2.65
N SER A 215 1.63 25.65 2.47
CA SER A 215 1.06 24.81 3.52
C SER A 215 0.99 23.33 3.10
N GLY A 216 0.88 22.46 4.10
CA GLY A 216 0.83 21.02 3.95
C GLY A 216 2.16 20.34 4.29
N THR A 217 2.26 19.05 4.02
CA THR A 217 3.51 18.30 4.19
C THR A 217 4.36 18.40 2.93
N ARG A 218 5.52 19.04 3.05
CA ARG A 218 6.44 19.26 1.93
C ARG A 218 7.14 17.95 1.56
N LEU A 219 7.17 17.65 0.28
CA LEU A 219 7.97 16.57 -0.30
C LEU A 219 9.36 17.11 -0.62
N ASP A 220 10.39 16.67 0.11
CA ASP A 220 11.72 17.25 0.01
C ASP A 220 12.61 16.49 -0.98
N ARG A 221 13.08 15.32 -0.60
CA ARG A 221 14.08 14.53 -1.34
C ARG A 221 13.63 13.09 -1.49
N PHE A 222 13.42 12.67 -2.73
CA PHE A 222 13.15 11.26 -3.05
C PHE A 222 14.46 10.47 -3.13
N PHE A 223 14.36 9.20 -2.76
CA PHE A 223 15.44 8.22 -2.91
C PHE A 223 14.87 6.87 -3.33
N CYS A 224 15.70 6.07 -4.00
CA CYS A 224 15.39 4.68 -4.35
C CYS A 224 16.68 3.87 -4.32
N THR A 225 16.55 2.60 -3.98
CA THR A 225 17.64 1.63 -4.06
C THR A 225 17.07 0.24 -4.26
N THR A 226 17.81 -0.63 -4.92
CA THR A 226 17.51 -2.07 -5.02
C THR A 226 18.63 -2.83 -4.34
N LEU A 227 18.29 -3.74 -3.43
CA LEU A 227 19.29 -4.53 -2.74
C LEU A 227 19.91 -5.56 -3.69
N PRO A 228 21.24 -5.75 -3.66
CA PRO A 228 21.89 -6.73 -4.53
C PRO A 228 21.40 -8.16 -4.28
N ALA A 229 21.33 -8.98 -5.34
CA ALA A 229 20.94 -10.39 -5.30
C ALA A 229 19.64 -10.65 -4.52
N SER A 230 18.61 -9.85 -4.79
CA SER A 230 17.33 -9.90 -4.09
C SER A 230 16.09 -10.06 -4.99
N ASP A 231 16.29 -10.22 -6.29
CA ASP A 231 15.21 -10.27 -7.30
C ASP A 231 14.16 -11.36 -7.01
N ALA A 232 14.60 -12.48 -6.43
CA ALA A 232 13.75 -13.63 -6.10
C ALA A 232 13.03 -13.52 -4.74
N LEU A 233 13.35 -12.52 -3.90
CA LEU A 233 12.87 -12.46 -2.53
C LEU A 233 11.44 -11.95 -2.42
N ILE A 234 11.04 -11.03 -3.31
CA ILE A 234 9.67 -10.54 -3.45
C ILE A 234 9.34 -10.54 -4.93
N GLN A 235 8.37 -11.37 -5.34
CA GLN A 235 7.91 -11.44 -6.72
C GLN A 235 6.38 -11.39 -6.77
N TRP A 236 5.85 -10.84 -7.85
CA TRP A 236 4.43 -10.71 -8.11
C TRP A 236 4.18 -11.08 -9.57
N THR A 237 3.46 -12.17 -9.82
CA THR A 237 3.31 -12.76 -11.16
C THR A 237 1.84 -12.97 -11.48
N ILE A 238 1.44 -12.66 -12.70
CA ILE A 238 0.07 -12.90 -13.19
C ILE A 238 -0.06 -14.39 -13.55
N GLY A 239 -0.96 -15.08 -12.85
CA GLY A 239 -1.30 -16.48 -13.08
C GLY A 239 -2.70 -16.66 -13.65
N ASP A 240 -3.10 -17.89 -13.91
CA ASP A 240 -4.42 -18.24 -14.47
C ASP A 240 -5.56 -18.05 -13.45
N THR A 241 -5.27 -18.21 -12.16
CA THR A 241 -6.24 -18.12 -11.05
C THR A 241 -5.91 -16.99 -10.08
N GLY A 242 -5.48 -15.84 -10.58
CA GLY A 242 -5.10 -14.66 -9.81
C GLY A 242 -3.65 -14.30 -10.04
N PHE A 243 -3.14 -13.44 -9.15
CA PHE A 243 -1.73 -13.05 -9.15
C PHE A 243 -1.03 -13.77 -8.00
N ASP A 244 0.08 -14.41 -8.30
CA ASP A 244 0.85 -15.19 -7.35
C ASP A 244 1.97 -14.36 -6.75
N MET A 245 2.09 -14.41 -5.42
CA MET A 245 3.14 -13.72 -4.69
C MET A 245 4.14 -14.71 -4.12
N ILE A 246 5.42 -14.41 -4.32
CA ILE A 246 6.53 -14.99 -3.56
C ILE A 246 6.98 -13.92 -2.56
N LEU A 247 7.00 -14.28 -1.27
CA LEU A 247 7.50 -13.45 -0.19
C LEU A 247 8.42 -14.29 0.68
N SER A 248 9.72 -14.15 0.47
CA SER A 248 10.74 -14.91 1.21
C SER A 248 10.81 -14.49 2.67
N GLY A 249 10.93 -15.47 3.57
CA GLY A 249 11.21 -15.23 4.99
C GLY A 249 12.55 -14.52 5.27
N GLU A 250 13.44 -14.39 4.28
CA GLU A 250 14.72 -13.68 4.39
C GLU A 250 14.58 -12.15 4.31
N VAL A 251 13.47 -11.66 3.76
CA VAL A 251 13.25 -10.22 3.50
C VAL A 251 13.51 -9.34 4.72
N PRO A 252 12.96 -9.63 5.92
CA PRO A 252 13.19 -8.80 7.10
C PRO A 252 14.68 -8.72 7.48
N ALA A 253 15.40 -9.83 7.44
CA ALA A 253 16.83 -9.86 7.77
C ALA A 253 17.66 -9.04 6.77
N ARG A 254 17.35 -9.14 5.46
CA ARG A 254 18.02 -8.38 4.41
C ARG A 254 17.76 -6.87 4.55
N ILE A 255 16.54 -6.46 4.91
CA ILE A 255 16.21 -5.06 5.20
C ILE A 255 17.00 -4.56 6.41
N ALA A 256 16.97 -5.30 7.52
CA ALA A 256 17.67 -4.90 8.75
C ALA A 256 19.19 -4.75 8.52
N GLN A 257 19.80 -5.66 7.77
CA GLN A 257 21.21 -5.59 7.41
C GLN A 257 21.49 -4.36 6.53
N ALA A 258 20.71 -4.15 5.46
CA ALA A 258 20.93 -3.03 4.55
C ALA A 258 20.80 -1.67 5.25
N LEU A 259 19.88 -1.54 6.20
CA LEU A 259 19.70 -0.30 6.97
C LEU A 259 20.85 -0.03 7.98
N GLN A 260 21.73 -1.00 8.23
CA GLN A 260 22.94 -0.80 9.03
C GLN A 260 24.14 -0.33 8.19
N GLU A 261 24.08 -0.49 6.85
CA GLU A 261 25.15 -0.05 5.95
C GLU A 261 25.29 1.47 5.97
N PRO A 262 26.51 2.02 6.21
CA PRO A 262 26.71 3.47 6.32
C PRO A 262 26.22 4.25 5.09
N GLU A 263 26.51 3.75 3.89
CA GLU A 263 26.17 4.39 2.63
C GLU A 263 24.64 4.55 2.46
N LEU A 264 23.87 3.50 2.80
CA LEU A 264 22.41 3.58 2.74
C LEU A 264 21.85 4.50 3.83
N ARG A 265 22.43 4.45 5.03
CA ARG A 265 22.03 5.38 6.11
C ARG A 265 22.30 6.84 5.74
N ASP A 266 23.42 7.13 5.10
CA ASP A 266 23.75 8.48 4.66
C ASP A 266 22.77 8.98 3.59
N VAL A 267 22.41 8.12 2.63
CA VAL A 267 21.35 8.43 1.64
C VAL A 267 20.00 8.67 2.32
N LEU A 268 19.65 7.86 3.30
CA LEU A 268 18.37 7.92 4.00
C LEU A 268 18.28 9.16 4.89
N LEU A 269 19.23 9.33 5.80
CA LEU A 269 19.20 10.34 6.85
C LEU A 269 19.75 11.71 6.40
N ALA A 270 20.64 11.75 5.41
CA ALA A 270 21.30 12.98 4.95
C ALA A 270 21.85 13.85 6.08
N GLY A 271 22.48 13.21 7.08
CA GLY A 271 23.06 13.87 8.26
C GLY A 271 22.06 14.20 9.38
N GLN A 272 20.80 13.83 9.24
CA GLN A 272 19.79 14.07 10.30
C GLN A 272 19.86 12.95 11.37
N ASP A 273 19.48 13.28 12.59
CA ASP A 273 19.34 12.30 13.67
C ASP A 273 18.02 11.52 13.49
N ALA A 274 18.12 10.20 13.35
CA ALA A 274 16.97 9.31 13.20
C ALA A 274 15.93 9.43 14.34
N ALA A 275 16.36 9.77 15.55
CA ALA A 275 15.49 9.95 16.70
C ALA A 275 14.64 11.22 16.62
N MET A 276 15.02 12.19 15.78
CA MET A 276 14.34 13.47 15.58
C MET A 276 13.47 13.50 14.34
N LEU A 277 13.17 12.32 13.77
CA LEU A 277 12.36 12.17 12.56
C LEU A 277 11.06 11.40 12.83
N ASP A 278 9.99 11.80 12.17
CA ASP A 278 8.79 10.96 12.01
C ASP A 278 9.05 9.89 10.96
N TRP A 279 8.62 8.66 11.23
CA TRP A 279 8.86 7.53 10.36
C TRP A 279 7.56 6.96 9.78
N ALA A 280 7.34 7.22 8.50
CA ALA A 280 6.26 6.59 7.72
C ALA A 280 6.82 5.36 7.01
N VAL A 281 6.79 4.22 7.66
CA VAL A 281 7.24 2.95 7.09
C VAL A 281 6.03 2.15 6.60
N HIS A 282 6.03 1.75 5.33
CA HIS A 282 5.02 0.83 4.81
C HIS A 282 5.07 -0.50 5.57
N PRO A 283 4.02 -0.88 6.31
CA PRO A 283 4.01 -2.12 7.06
C PRO A 283 3.66 -3.30 6.15
N GLY A 284 4.62 -3.78 5.37
CA GLY A 284 4.48 -4.98 4.53
C GLY A 284 4.08 -6.23 5.32
N GLY A 285 4.34 -6.22 6.61
CA GLY A 285 4.00 -7.16 7.67
C GLY A 285 4.73 -6.72 8.94
N ARG A 286 4.37 -7.30 10.09
CA ARG A 286 5.00 -6.96 11.37
C ARG A 286 6.52 -7.06 11.33
N THR A 287 7.04 -8.15 10.76
CA THR A 287 8.50 -8.40 10.69
C THR A 287 9.26 -7.36 9.87
N ILE A 288 8.60 -6.71 8.90
CA ILE A 288 9.20 -5.62 8.13
C ILE A 288 9.36 -4.38 9.02
N VAL A 289 8.31 -4.05 9.80
CA VAL A 289 8.36 -2.93 10.74
C VAL A 289 9.43 -3.17 11.82
N ASP A 290 9.49 -4.40 12.37
CA ASP A 290 10.50 -4.81 13.35
C ASP A 290 11.93 -4.75 12.75
N ALA A 291 12.09 -5.09 11.46
CA ALA A 291 13.38 -5.02 10.77
C ALA A 291 13.87 -3.57 10.59
N VAL A 292 12.98 -2.65 10.27
CA VAL A 292 13.32 -1.21 10.17
C VAL A 292 13.66 -0.63 11.55
N GLU A 293 12.85 -0.98 12.56
CA GLU A 293 13.10 -0.57 13.96
C GLU A 293 14.50 -0.99 14.41
N GLY A 294 14.82 -2.28 14.25
CA GLY A 294 16.13 -2.82 14.66
C GLY A 294 17.28 -2.32 13.78
N GLY A 295 17.11 -2.24 12.46
CA GLY A 295 18.14 -1.80 11.52
C GLY A 295 18.57 -0.34 11.71
N LEU A 296 17.64 0.52 12.09
CA LEU A 296 17.89 1.95 12.35
C LEU A 296 18.06 2.28 13.84
N ALA A 297 17.89 1.30 14.73
CA ALA A 297 17.89 1.48 16.19
C ALA A 297 16.86 2.52 16.67
N LEU A 298 15.64 2.46 16.13
CA LEU A 298 14.57 3.39 16.46
C LEU A 298 13.90 3.05 17.79
N ASP A 299 13.39 4.07 18.48
CA ASP A 299 12.43 3.87 19.57
C ASP A 299 11.18 3.14 19.00
N PRO A 300 10.67 2.07 19.64
CA PRO A 300 9.47 1.36 19.19
C PRO A 300 8.25 2.25 18.94
N ALA A 301 8.12 3.36 19.67
CA ALA A 301 7.04 4.33 19.49
C ALA A 301 7.15 5.14 18.19
N ALA A 302 8.33 5.21 17.56
CA ALA A 302 8.53 5.89 16.29
C ALA A 302 7.74 5.25 15.14
N LEU A 303 7.56 3.92 15.19
CA LEU A 303 6.81 3.15 14.20
C LEU A 303 5.36 2.84 14.63
N GLY A 304 4.88 3.52 15.67
CA GLY A 304 3.49 3.42 16.14
C GLY A 304 2.44 3.62 15.03
N PRO A 305 2.54 4.65 14.17
CA PRO A 305 1.61 4.84 13.04
C PRO A 305 1.61 3.66 12.05
N SER A 306 2.77 3.13 11.69
CA SER A 306 2.88 1.96 10.81
C SER A 306 2.24 0.71 11.42
N ARG A 307 2.47 0.45 12.72
CA ARG A 307 1.85 -0.66 13.45
C ARG A 307 0.34 -0.49 13.59
N SER A 308 -0.13 0.74 13.85
CA SER A 308 -1.57 1.07 13.94
C SER A 308 -2.29 0.80 12.61
N VAL A 309 -1.71 1.22 11.50
CA VAL A 309 -2.28 0.96 10.16
C VAL A 309 -2.31 -0.52 9.86
N LEU A 310 -1.23 -1.27 10.16
CA LEU A 310 -1.19 -2.71 9.97
C LEU A 310 -2.29 -3.43 10.79
N ALA A 311 -2.47 -3.06 12.04
CA ALA A 311 -3.47 -3.67 12.92
C ALA A 311 -4.89 -3.46 12.40
N ARG A 312 -5.21 -2.26 11.94
CA ARG A 312 -6.57 -1.87 11.56
C ARG A 312 -6.96 -2.20 10.14
N PHE A 313 -5.99 -2.39 9.24
CA PHE A 313 -6.26 -2.51 7.81
C PHE A 313 -5.49 -3.64 7.11
N GLY A 314 -4.46 -4.20 7.76
CA GLY A 314 -3.52 -5.09 7.08
C GLY A 314 -2.64 -4.33 6.08
N ASN A 315 -2.06 -5.08 5.14
CA ASN A 315 -1.28 -4.54 4.03
C ASN A 315 -2.19 -4.35 2.81
N MET A 316 -2.46 -3.10 2.46
CA MET A 316 -3.22 -2.68 1.27
C MET A 316 -2.26 -2.27 0.13
N SER A 317 -1.12 -2.94 0.00
CA SER A 317 -0.10 -2.66 -1.03
C SER A 317 0.21 -1.16 -1.17
N SER A 318 0.12 -0.58 -2.37
CA SER A 318 0.50 0.82 -2.65
C SER A 318 -0.27 1.88 -1.85
N ALA A 319 -1.48 1.58 -1.41
CA ALA A 319 -2.30 2.51 -0.63
C ALA A 319 -1.82 2.66 0.82
N THR A 320 -1.21 1.62 1.40
CA THR A 320 -0.89 1.54 2.83
C THR A 320 -0.01 2.68 3.32
N ILE A 321 1.01 3.07 2.55
CA ILE A 321 1.94 4.14 2.96
C ILE A 321 1.23 5.49 3.10
N LEU A 322 0.20 5.76 2.29
CA LEU A 322 -0.61 6.96 2.40
C LEU A 322 -1.48 6.96 3.66
N PHE A 323 -1.96 5.79 4.12
CA PHE A 323 -2.64 5.68 5.41
C PHE A 323 -1.69 6.00 6.57
N VAL A 324 -0.45 5.51 6.52
CA VAL A 324 0.57 5.83 7.54
C VAL A 324 0.91 7.32 7.54
N LEU A 325 1.11 7.92 6.38
CA LEU A 325 1.35 9.36 6.24
C LEU A 325 0.18 10.17 6.80
N ALA A 326 -1.07 9.76 6.54
CA ALA A 326 -2.25 10.44 7.08
C ALA A 326 -2.27 10.43 8.62
N GLU A 327 -1.88 9.34 9.27
CA GLU A 327 -1.78 9.28 10.73
C GLU A 327 -0.69 10.21 11.28
N ILE A 328 0.46 10.23 10.61
CA ILE A 328 1.57 11.12 10.97
C ILE A 328 1.20 12.58 10.75
N MET A 329 0.52 12.91 9.65
CA MET A 329 0.06 14.27 9.38
C MET A 329 -0.95 14.75 10.42
N ALA A 330 -1.82 13.88 10.92
CA ALA A 330 -2.80 14.20 11.95
C ALA A 330 -2.17 14.40 13.34
N ARG A 331 -1.07 13.73 13.64
CA ARG A 331 -0.39 13.73 14.94
C ARG A 331 1.13 13.76 14.79
N PRO A 332 1.69 14.86 14.31
CA PRO A 332 3.13 14.99 14.11
C PRO A 332 3.87 15.01 15.44
N ARG A 333 4.99 14.31 15.52
CA ARG A 333 5.94 14.34 16.65
C ARG A 333 7.12 15.26 16.36
N HIS A 334 7.56 15.31 15.11
CA HIS A 334 8.72 16.07 14.65
C HIS A 334 8.38 16.96 13.44
N ALA A 335 9.22 17.96 13.17
CA ALA A 335 9.05 18.87 12.04
C ALA A 335 9.42 18.23 10.70
N ALA A 336 10.19 17.15 10.72
CA ALA A 336 10.63 16.42 9.53
C ALA A 336 10.43 14.91 9.72
N GLY A 337 10.45 14.18 8.61
CA GLY A 337 10.34 12.74 8.65
C GLY A 337 10.78 12.07 7.35
N ILE A 338 10.74 10.75 7.36
CA ILE A 338 11.06 9.88 6.23
C ILE A 338 9.90 8.93 5.98
N ALA A 339 9.49 8.85 4.72
CA ALA A 339 8.57 7.83 4.23
C ALA A 339 9.33 6.80 3.42
N MET A 340 9.07 5.50 3.65
CA MET A 340 9.70 4.42 2.88
C MET A 340 8.78 3.21 2.72
N ALA A 341 8.95 2.51 1.61
CA ALA A 341 8.28 1.26 1.31
C ALA A 341 9.23 0.30 0.60
N PHE A 342 8.99 -1.00 0.78
CA PHE A 342 9.72 -2.08 0.14
C PHE A 342 8.76 -2.88 -0.75
N GLY A 343 9.26 -3.46 -1.83
CA GLY A 343 8.40 -4.23 -2.74
C GLY A 343 9.20 -5.15 -3.67
N PRO A 344 8.62 -5.58 -4.80
CA PRO A 344 9.21 -6.55 -5.71
C PRO A 344 10.66 -6.25 -6.07
N GLY A 345 11.48 -7.32 -6.15
CA GLY A 345 12.92 -7.21 -6.33
C GLY A 345 13.66 -6.68 -5.10
N LEU A 346 12.99 -6.60 -3.94
CA LEU A 346 13.44 -5.96 -2.71
C LEU A 346 14.03 -4.56 -2.97
N ALA A 347 13.31 -3.81 -3.82
CA ALA A 347 13.57 -2.39 -3.99
C ALA A 347 12.97 -1.59 -2.83
N ALA A 348 13.68 -0.55 -2.41
CA ALA A 348 13.24 0.44 -1.44
C ALA A 348 13.03 1.78 -2.15
N GLU A 349 11.85 2.35 -1.99
CA GLU A 349 11.49 3.69 -2.44
C GLU A 349 11.13 4.54 -1.24
N GLY A 350 11.53 5.81 -1.26
CA GLY A 350 11.21 6.69 -0.15
C GLY A 350 11.39 8.18 -0.47
N PHE A 351 11.03 8.99 0.49
CA PHE A 351 11.28 10.43 0.46
C PHE A 351 11.39 11.00 1.86
N ALA A 352 12.20 12.05 2.00
CA ALA A 352 12.17 12.91 3.16
C ALA A 352 11.05 13.93 3.01
N PHE A 353 10.38 14.27 4.12
CA PHE A 353 9.34 15.29 4.15
C PHE A 353 9.56 16.22 5.33
N SER A 354 9.02 17.43 5.22
CA SER A 354 9.00 18.39 6.30
C SER A 354 7.66 19.11 6.39
N ARG A 355 7.44 19.77 7.52
CA ARG A 355 6.24 20.56 7.75
C ARG A 355 6.62 22.04 7.81
N ALA A 356 5.75 22.88 7.26
CA ALA A 356 5.88 24.33 7.36
C ALA A 356 5.58 24.81 8.79
#